data_26fab082733ec153b5c36929df79244f
#
_entry.id   26fab082733ec153b5c36929df79244f
#
_cell.length_a   1.000
_cell.length_b   1.000
_cell.length_c   1.000
_cell.angle_alpha   90.00
_cell.angle_beta   90.00
_cell.angle_gamma   90.00
#
_symmetry.space_group_name_H-M   'P 1'
#
loop_
_entity.id
_entity.type
_entity.pdbx_description
1 polymer ?
#
loop_
_entity_poly.entity_id
_entity_poly.type
_entity_poly.pdbx_seq_one_letter_code
_entity_poly.pdbx_strand_id
1 'polypeptide(L)'
;MREGLICVLSIKLPNPRFNAQTKVKLVNAEIEGIVGSCVYEGLLTFLEETPGVGKKIFDKALTAARAREAARKAKETIRKGAFSGGGLPGKLADCSERDPSQCELYIVEGDSAGGSAKQGRDRRTQAILPIRGKLINVEKASIDRVLNNNEIRTIITAVGTGIGTSGDKDKETEGSGGFDLSRLRYHKIILMTDADVDGSHIRTLLLTFFFRKMPELVALGHIYVAQPPLFLIKRKKREEYVDDNETLDKILIELGTEEVSLVRLSDKKAYNKTQLMDVLVSLQELEKLSRAVTRRGAKFEDYLEARNPKSGDLPKYIAKVRKQTEETFEFLMDDKEVAKFRDKMGIEDEGDEDEKEEKASKGKEAKEKDEKGKEEDKSRPKARIYEIYEASSISKVLQGLGKKGMAMDHYSAQDKPLFELIEGEGDKPTKIPIFSIAEILTGVKNVGKRGVQITRFKGLGEMDAKELFSTTMDPEKRQLLKVDLVDAAKADEIFTTLMGDEVEPRRIFIEENALNVRNLDI
;
A
#
# COMPACT_ATOMS: atom_id res chain seq x y z
N MET A 1 -18.84 7.64 -32.27
CA MET A 1 -20.12 7.04 -31.97
C MET A 1 -20.12 5.51 -31.94
N ARG A 2 -19.10 4.81 -32.51
CA ARG A 2 -19.06 3.34 -32.50
C ARG A 2 -18.42 2.74 -31.24
N GLU A 3 -17.80 3.53 -30.41
CA GLU A 3 -17.10 3.09 -29.23
C GLU A 3 -18.08 2.67 -28.12
N GLY A 4 -17.94 1.44 -27.64
CA GLY A 4 -18.85 0.84 -26.67
C GLY A 4 -20.15 0.26 -27.25
N LEU A 5 -20.32 0.30 -28.59
CA LEU A 5 -21.49 -0.32 -29.24
C LEU A 5 -21.18 -1.78 -29.56
N ILE A 6 -21.96 -2.69 -29.00
CA ILE A 6 -22.00 -4.10 -29.38
C ILE A 6 -23.34 -4.33 -30.02
N CYS A 7 -23.36 -4.83 -31.26
CA CYS A 7 -24.57 -5.07 -32.01
C CYS A 7 -24.53 -6.49 -32.60
N VAL A 8 -25.63 -7.25 -32.39
CA VAL A 8 -25.85 -8.53 -33.03
C VAL A 8 -27.08 -8.39 -33.92
N LEU A 9 -26.88 -8.54 -35.23
CA LEU A 9 -27.95 -8.44 -36.22
C LEU A 9 -28.25 -9.81 -36.77
N SER A 10 -29.52 -10.26 -36.64
CA SER A 10 -30.01 -11.50 -37.21
C SER A 10 -31.08 -11.18 -38.27
N ILE A 11 -30.86 -11.68 -39.49
CA ILE A 11 -31.76 -11.45 -40.63
C ILE A 11 -32.17 -12.80 -41.23
N LYS A 12 -33.44 -12.96 -41.50
CA LYS A 12 -33.97 -14.11 -42.23
C LYS A 12 -34.39 -13.69 -43.62
N LEU A 13 -33.76 -14.30 -44.63
CA LEU A 13 -34.02 -14.00 -46.04
C LEU A 13 -34.50 -15.24 -46.78
N PRO A 14 -35.52 -15.14 -47.69
CA PRO A 14 -35.97 -16.27 -48.51
C PRO A 14 -34.87 -16.77 -49.46
N ASN A 15 -34.10 -15.84 -50.07
CA ASN A 15 -33.05 -16.14 -51.05
C ASN A 15 -31.75 -15.37 -50.73
N PRO A 16 -30.97 -15.80 -49.73
CA PRO A 16 -29.71 -15.11 -49.40
C PRO A 16 -28.66 -15.40 -50.48
N ARG A 17 -28.03 -14.33 -50.98
CA ARG A 17 -26.92 -14.40 -51.94
C ARG A 17 -25.60 -14.03 -51.24
N PHE A 18 -24.59 -14.86 -51.40
CA PHE A 18 -23.27 -14.66 -50.82
C PHE A 18 -22.20 -14.52 -51.91
N ASN A 19 -21.14 -13.75 -51.65
CA ASN A 19 -20.06 -13.55 -52.63
C ASN A 19 -19.14 -14.77 -52.75
N ALA A 20 -19.19 -15.73 -51.82
CA ALA A 20 -18.35 -16.92 -51.81
C ALA A 20 -19.11 -18.08 -51.12
N GLN A 21 -18.64 -19.31 -51.38
CA GLN A 21 -19.20 -20.53 -50.80
C GLN A 21 -19.05 -20.55 -49.26
N THR A 22 -18.10 -19.82 -48.71
CA THR A 22 -17.88 -19.66 -47.26
C THR A 22 -18.96 -18.83 -46.56
N LYS A 23 -19.87 -18.19 -47.31
CA LYS A 23 -21.01 -17.40 -46.82
C LYS A 23 -20.64 -16.27 -45.85
N VAL A 24 -19.41 -15.71 -45.98
CA VAL A 24 -18.90 -14.67 -45.08
C VAL A 24 -19.53 -13.30 -45.36
N LYS A 25 -19.88 -13.00 -46.62
CA LYS A 25 -20.42 -11.70 -47.00
C LYS A 25 -21.72 -11.87 -47.81
N LEU A 26 -22.81 -11.30 -47.28
CA LEU A 26 -24.10 -11.20 -47.98
C LEU A 26 -24.01 -10.09 -49.05
N VAL A 27 -24.53 -10.36 -50.26
CA VAL A 27 -24.50 -9.44 -51.42
C VAL A 27 -25.89 -8.99 -51.91
N ASN A 28 -26.90 -9.20 -51.10
CA ASN A 28 -28.26 -8.68 -51.37
C ASN A 28 -28.29 -7.18 -51.15
N ALA A 29 -28.17 -6.35 -52.20
CA ALA A 29 -28.08 -4.88 -52.09
C ALA A 29 -29.32 -4.24 -51.47
N GLU A 30 -30.49 -4.82 -51.72
CA GLU A 30 -31.78 -4.36 -51.21
C GLU A 30 -31.88 -4.41 -49.67
N ILE A 31 -31.13 -5.29 -49.04
CA ILE A 31 -31.24 -5.54 -47.60
C ILE A 31 -30.63 -4.42 -46.77
N GLU A 32 -29.56 -3.78 -47.26
CA GLU A 32 -28.89 -2.69 -46.57
C GLU A 32 -29.85 -1.51 -46.28
N GLY A 33 -30.66 -1.15 -47.29
CA GLY A 33 -31.65 -0.08 -47.13
C GLY A 33 -32.79 -0.44 -46.16
N ILE A 34 -33.31 -1.66 -46.27
CA ILE A 34 -34.41 -2.13 -45.41
C ILE A 34 -33.98 -2.22 -43.95
N VAL A 35 -32.81 -2.82 -43.70
CA VAL A 35 -32.26 -2.94 -42.34
C VAL A 35 -31.92 -1.56 -41.79
N GLY A 36 -31.31 -0.70 -42.62
CA GLY A 36 -30.99 0.67 -42.25
C GLY A 36 -32.19 1.47 -41.79
N SER A 37 -33.30 1.43 -42.55
CA SER A 37 -34.54 2.12 -42.19
C SER A 37 -35.18 1.55 -40.92
N CYS A 38 -35.28 0.24 -40.81
CA CYS A 38 -35.85 -0.40 -39.64
C CYS A 38 -35.07 -0.11 -38.34
N VAL A 39 -33.73 -0.17 -38.38
CA VAL A 39 -32.87 0.14 -37.23
C VAL A 39 -32.95 1.64 -36.91
N TYR A 40 -32.96 2.50 -37.92
CA TYR A 40 -33.06 3.95 -37.72
C TYR A 40 -34.39 4.34 -37.05
N GLU A 41 -35.53 3.87 -37.56
CA GLU A 41 -36.85 4.17 -37.00
C GLU A 41 -36.97 3.61 -35.57
N GLY A 42 -36.57 2.34 -35.35
CA GLY A 42 -36.61 1.74 -34.04
C GLY A 42 -35.72 2.46 -33.00
N LEU A 43 -34.52 2.86 -33.39
CA LEU A 43 -33.62 3.63 -32.50
C LEU A 43 -34.14 5.06 -32.25
N LEU A 44 -34.72 5.71 -33.25
CA LEU A 44 -35.29 7.05 -33.11
C LEU A 44 -36.42 7.03 -32.08
N THR A 45 -37.40 6.11 -32.25
CA THR A 45 -38.51 5.94 -31.32
C THR A 45 -38.02 5.64 -29.90
N PHE A 46 -37.08 4.70 -29.74
CA PHE A 46 -36.52 4.34 -28.45
C PHE A 46 -35.83 5.52 -27.75
N LEU A 47 -35.07 6.33 -28.50
CA LEU A 47 -34.33 7.49 -27.92
C LEU A 47 -35.28 8.64 -27.58
N GLU A 48 -36.39 8.79 -28.32
CA GLU A 48 -37.45 9.77 -28.02
C GLU A 48 -38.24 9.36 -26.76
N GLU A 49 -38.55 8.06 -26.60
CA GLU A 49 -39.20 7.54 -25.40
C GLU A 49 -38.30 7.55 -24.16
N THR A 50 -37.00 7.41 -24.35
CA THR A 50 -36.03 7.31 -23.26
C THR A 50 -34.87 8.34 -23.38
N PRO A 51 -35.14 9.65 -23.24
CA PRO A 51 -34.13 10.71 -23.47
C PRO A 51 -32.95 10.63 -22.55
N GLY A 52 -33.10 10.06 -21.34
CA GLY A 52 -32.01 9.83 -20.39
C GLY A 52 -30.95 8.86 -20.93
N VAL A 53 -31.36 7.84 -21.70
CA VAL A 53 -30.42 6.91 -22.34
C VAL A 53 -29.70 7.59 -23.50
N GLY A 54 -30.44 8.35 -24.32
CA GLY A 54 -29.88 9.15 -25.41
C GLY A 54 -28.79 10.10 -24.94
N LYS A 55 -29.02 10.81 -23.83
CA LYS A 55 -28.04 11.68 -23.20
C LYS A 55 -26.78 10.93 -22.77
N LYS A 56 -26.92 9.78 -22.10
CA LYS A 56 -25.77 8.95 -21.67
C LYS A 56 -24.94 8.46 -22.87
N ILE A 57 -25.60 8.03 -23.96
CA ILE A 57 -24.92 7.61 -25.20
C ILE A 57 -24.15 8.78 -25.82
N PHE A 58 -24.78 9.96 -25.89
CA PHE A 58 -24.17 11.15 -26.41
C PHE A 58 -22.96 11.61 -25.57
N ASP A 59 -23.10 11.64 -24.25
CA ASP A 59 -22.03 12.00 -23.32
C ASP A 59 -20.84 11.05 -23.45
N LYS A 60 -21.11 9.73 -23.56
CA LYS A 60 -20.07 8.72 -23.81
C LYS A 60 -19.35 8.97 -25.15
N ALA A 61 -20.12 9.20 -26.23
CA ALA A 61 -19.56 9.47 -27.56
C ALA A 61 -18.73 10.77 -27.58
N LEU A 62 -19.19 11.81 -26.88
CA LEU A 62 -18.49 13.08 -26.76
C LEU A 62 -17.19 12.94 -25.98
N THR A 63 -17.22 12.22 -24.86
CA THR A 63 -16.04 11.93 -24.04
C THR A 63 -15.00 11.17 -24.85
N ALA A 64 -15.42 10.14 -25.60
CA ALA A 64 -14.53 9.38 -26.47
C ALA A 64 -13.96 10.23 -27.64
N ALA A 65 -14.76 11.14 -28.20
CA ALA A 65 -14.28 12.06 -29.24
C ALA A 65 -13.23 13.04 -28.68
N ARG A 66 -13.49 13.64 -27.51
CA ARG A 66 -12.54 14.51 -26.81
C ARG A 66 -11.25 13.78 -26.47
N ALA A 67 -11.33 12.54 -25.96
CA ALA A 67 -10.17 11.72 -25.66
C ALA A 67 -9.30 11.46 -26.90
N ARG A 68 -9.92 11.15 -28.05
CA ARG A 68 -9.19 10.98 -29.34
C ARG A 68 -8.54 12.26 -29.83
N GLU A 69 -9.24 13.40 -29.74
CA GLU A 69 -8.68 14.69 -30.14
C GLU A 69 -7.52 15.10 -29.24
N ALA A 70 -7.66 14.90 -27.93
CA ALA A 70 -6.60 15.12 -26.96
C ALA A 70 -5.37 14.25 -27.25
N ALA A 71 -5.58 12.96 -27.50
CA ALA A 71 -4.51 12.06 -27.87
C ALA A 71 -3.80 12.49 -29.18
N ARG A 72 -4.56 12.99 -30.17
CA ARG A 72 -3.99 13.54 -31.41
C ARG A 72 -3.16 14.79 -31.16
N LYS A 73 -3.69 15.77 -30.41
CA LYS A 73 -2.95 16.99 -30.04
C LYS A 73 -1.68 16.68 -29.25
N ALA A 74 -1.75 15.73 -28.33
CA ALA A 74 -0.60 15.26 -27.57
C ALA A 74 0.49 14.65 -28.48
N LYS A 75 0.07 13.84 -29.46
CA LYS A 75 0.96 13.31 -30.50
C LYS A 75 1.67 14.42 -31.28
N GLU A 76 0.92 15.41 -31.70
CA GLU A 76 1.51 16.54 -32.43
C GLU A 76 2.47 17.33 -31.56
N THR A 77 2.17 17.52 -30.28
CA THR A 77 3.04 18.21 -29.33
C THR A 77 4.33 17.44 -29.05
N ILE A 78 4.24 16.12 -28.84
CA ILE A 78 5.39 15.23 -28.69
C ILE A 78 6.22 15.19 -29.98
N ARG A 79 5.55 15.09 -31.12
CA ARG A 79 6.21 15.11 -32.44
C ARG A 79 6.89 16.45 -32.74
N LYS A 80 6.22 17.59 -32.47
CA LYS A 80 6.83 18.92 -32.61
C LYS A 80 7.98 19.12 -31.63
N GLY A 81 7.88 18.64 -30.37
CA GLY A 81 8.96 18.65 -29.39
C GLY A 81 10.13 17.75 -29.79
N ALA A 82 9.88 16.60 -30.42
CA ALA A 82 10.90 15.71 -30.95
C ALA A 82 11.55 16.25 -32.24
N PHE A 83 10.83 17.06 -33.03
CA PHE A 83 11.37 17.64 -34.28
C PHE A 83 11.98 19.04 -34.11
N SER A 84 11.61 19.80 -33.05
CA SER A 84 12.14 21.16 -32.85
C SER A 84 13.40 21.24 -31.98
N GLY A 85 14.04 20.14 -31.71
CA GLY A 85 15.28 20.07 -30.96
C GLY A 85 15.43 18.72 -30.26
N GLY A 86 15.55 17.66 -31.03
CA GLY A 86 15.62 16.24 -30.67
C GLY A 86 16.46 15.84 -29.46
N GLY A 87 16.25 16.51 -28.31
CA GLY A 87 16.96 16.27 -27.07
C GLY A 87 16.07 15.55 -26.06
N LEU A 88 16.68 14.62 -25.36
CA LEU A 88 16.18 14.08 -24.11
C LEU A 88 15.86 15.21 -23.11
N PRO A 89 14.95 14.98 -22.18
CA PRO A 89 14.63 16.01 -21.17
C PRO A 89 15.91 16.53 -20.51
N GLY A 90 16.06 17.85 -20.43
CA GLY A 90 17.28 18.45 -19.86
C GLY A 90 17.60 18.05 -18.41
N LYS A 91 16.58 17.53 -17.71
CA LYS A 91 16.75 16.97 -16.36
C LYS A 91 17.30 15.52 -16.36
N LEU A 92 17.13 14.77 -17.45
CA LEU A 92 17.57 13.39 -17.54
C LEU A 92 19.10 13.30 -17.63
N ALA A 93 19.70 12.65 -16.66
CA ALA A 93 21.10 12.23 -16.76
C ALA A 93 21.14 10.83 -17.36
N ASP A 94 21.26 10.74 -18.68
CA ASP A 94 21.22 9.48 -19.42
C ASP A 94 22.46 8.59 -19.18
N CYS A 95 22.34 7.30 -19.49
CA CYS A 95 23.44 6.34 -19.51
C CYS A 95 24.09 6.30 -20.91
N SER A 96 25.30 5.75 -20.99
CA SER A 96 26.03 5.64 -22.26
C SER A 96 25.74 4.37 -23.04
N GLU A 97 25.23 3.33 -22.37
CA GLU A 97 24.83 2.06 -22.99
C GLU A 97 23.60 2.28 -23.88
N ARG A 98 23.57 1.57 -25.01
CA ARG A 98 22.50 1.67 -26.01
C ARG A 98 21.58 0.46 -26.02
N ASP A 99 22.01 -0.67 -25.46
CA ASP A 99 21.19 -1.85 -25.32
C ASP A 99 20.20 -1.65 -24.14
N PRO A 100 18.89 -1.52 -24.40
CA PRO A 100 17.90 -1.32 -23.35
C PRO A 100 17.90 -2.41 -22.27
N SER A 101 18.30 -3.64 -22.64
CA SER A 101 18.32 -4.78 -21.72
C SER A 101 19.31 -4.61 -20.58
N GLN A 102 20.36 -3.79 -20.78
CA GLN A 102 21.37 -3.46 -19.79
C GLN A 102 21.12 -2.12 -19.10
N CYS A 103 20.15 -1.34 -19.56
CA CYS A 103 19.88 0.00 -19.08
C CYS A 103 18.79 0.04 -18.01
N GLU A 104 19.01 0.89 -17.02
CA GLU A 104 18.11 1.13 -15.90
C GLU A 104 17.81 2.63 -15.77
N LEU A 105 16.52 2.97 -15.58
CA LEU A 105 16.09 4.34 -15.32
C LEU A 105 15.65 4.47 -13.86
N TYR A 106 16.33 5.29 -13.09
CA TYR A 106 15.91 5.69 -11.76
C TYR A 106 15.06 6.96 -11.83
N ILE A 107 13.82 6.88 -11.42
CA ILE A 107 12.94 8.03 -11.20
C ILE A 107 13.09 8.41 -9.73
N VAL A 108 13.75 9.55 -9.48
CA VAL A 108 14.19 9.95 -8.15
C VAL A 108 13.40 11.15 -7.66
N GLU A 109 12.93 11.09 -6.43
CA GLU A 109 12.24 12.20 -5.79
C GLU A 109 13.21 13.33 -5.43
N GLY A 110 12.91 14.53 -5.93
CA GLY A 110 13.64 15.75 -5.61
C GLY A 110 15.00 15.91 -6.30
N ASP A 111 15.46 17.15 -6.35
CA ASP A 111 16.72 17.49 -7.01
C ASP A 111 17.94 17.13 -6.14
N SER A 112 17.80 17.14 -4.81
CA SER A 112 18.89 16.82 -3.88
C SER A 112 19.28 15.35 -4.03
N ALA A 113 18.32 14.44 -3.84
CA ALA A 113 18.53 13.01 -4.04
C ALA A 113 18.92 12.67 -5.49
N GLY A 114 18.30 13.36 -6.47
CA GLY A 114 18.69 13.26 -7.87
C GLY A 114 20.15 13.67 -8.13
N GLY A 115 20.66 14.66 -7.39
CA GLY A 115 22.06 15.09 -7.42
C GLY A 115 23.01 14.03 -6.89
N SER A 116 22.74 13.48 -5.71
CA SER A 116 23.51 12.38 -5.11
C SER A 116 23.51 11.14 -6.00
N ALA A 117 22.32 10.74 -6.50
CA ALA A 117 22.17 9.62 -7.40
C ALA A 117 22.97 9.80 -8.72
N LYS A 118 22.92 11.01 -9.30
CA LYS A 118 23.68 11.35 -10.51
C LYS A 118 25.17 11.26 -10.31
N GLN A 119 25.68 11.64 -9.14
CA GLN A 119 27.10 11.55 -8.81
C GLN A 119 27.54 10.11 -8.54
N GLY A 120 26.72 9.33 -7.80
CA GLY A 120 27.06 7.99 -7.36
C GLY A 120 26.87 6.89 -8.43
N ARG A 121 25.98 7.08 -9.41
CA ARG A 121 25.55 6.06 -10.37
C ARG A 121 26.65 5.44 -11.22
N ASP A 122 26.44 4.25 -11.73
CA ASP A 122 27.18 3.76 -12.90
C ASP A 122 26.68 4.47 -14.16
N ARG A 123 27.52 5.36 -14.69
CA ARG A 123 27.19 6.15 -15.89
C ARG A 123 27.01 5.31 -17.15
N ARG A 124 27.50 4.08 -17.15
CA ARG A 124 27.36 3.20 -18.29
C ARG A 124 25.92 2.70 -18.45
N THR A 125 25.31 2.22 -17.38
CA THR A 125 24.05 1.48 -17.43
C THR A 125 22.89 2.18 -16.71
N GLN A 126 23.16 3.16 -15.83
CA GLN A 126 22.16 3.79 -14.98
C GLN A 126 21.86 5.22 -15.43
N ALA A 127 20.59 5.49 -15.74
CA ALA A 127 20.07 6.83 -16.02
C ALA A 127 19.29 7.36 -14.80
N ILE A 128 19.39 8.67 -14.54
CA ILE A 128 18.71 9.33 -13.42
C ILE A 128 17.77 10.40 -13.96
N LEU A 129 16.52 10.32 -13.53
CA LEU A 129 15.47 11.30 -13.80
C LEU A 129 14.93 11.87 -12.49
N PRO A 130 15.37 13.04 -12.03
CA PRO A 130 14.77 13.70 -10.89
C PRO A 130 13.38 14.25 -11.25
N ILE A 131 12.41 14.02 -10.36
CA ILE A 131 11.06 14.58 -10.46
C ILE A 131 10.84 15.57 -9.33
N ARG A 132 10.13 16.68 -9.62
CA ARG A 132 9.89 17.74 -8.65
C ARG A 132 8.45 17.74 -8.19
N GLY A 133 8.26 17.57 -6.89
CA GLY A 133 6.96 17.63 -6.24
C GLY A 133 6.01 16.50 -6.62
N LYS A 134 4.77 16.61 -6.16
CA LYS A 134 3.73 15.62 -6.37
C LYS A 134 3.25 15.62 -7.82
N LEU A 135 3.22 14.45 -8.42
CA LEU A 135 2.66 14.24 -9.75
C LEU A 135 1.14 14.48 -9.76
N ILE A 136 0.62 14.82 -10.93
CA ILE A 136 -0.83 14.87 -11.11
C ILE A 136 -1.43 13.47 -10.96
N ASN A 137 -2.54 13.37 -10.24
CA ASN A 137 -3.27 12.11 -10.15
C ASN A 137 -3.96 11.82 -11.51
N VAL A 138 -3.45 10.84 -12.23
CA VAL A 138 -3.91 10.48 -13.58
C VAL A 138 -5.22 9.70 -13.59
N GLU A 139 -5.71 9.26 -12.43
CA GLU A 139 -7.03 8.65 -12.28
C GLU A 139 -8.13 9.72 -12.40
N LYS A 140 -7.92 10.87 -11.75
CA LYS A 140 -8.88 12.00 -11.75
C LYS A 140 -8.72 12.95 -12.94
N ALA A 141 -7.50 13.08 -13.43
CA ALA A 141 -7.20 14.09 -14.42
C ALA A 141 -7.60 13.66 -15.84
N SER A 142 -8.18 14.60 -16.61
CA SER A 142 -8.37 14.41 -18.04
C SER A 142 -7.04 14.18 -18.74
N ILE A 143 -7.05 13.45 -19.85
CA ILE A 143 -5.84 13.11 -20.61
C ILE A 143 -5.09 14.37 -21.07
N ASP A 144 -5.80 15.45 -21.39
CA ASP A 144 -5.19 16.73 -21.75
C ASP A 144 -4.37 17.34 -20.61
N ARG A 145 -4.89 17.30 -19.38
CA ARG A 145 -4.16 17.77 -18.20
C ARG A 145 -2.94 16.92 -17.91
N VAL A 146 -3.08 15.58 -18.03
CA VAL A 146 -1.98 14.63 -17.84
C VAL A 146 -0.84 14.96 -18.82
N LEU A 147 -1.15 15.14 -20.10
CA LEU A 147 -0.17 15.39 -21.16
C LEU A 147 0.39 16.81 -21.15
N ASN A 148 -0.29 17.76 -20.51
CA ASN A 148 0.24 19.12 -20.30
C ASN A 148 1.12 19.21 -19.05
N ASN A 149 1.13 18.18 -18.17
CA ASN A 149 2.01 18.15 -17.02
C ASN A 149 3.46 17.89 -17.46
N ASN A 150 4.38 18.78 -17.08
CA ASN A 150 5.78 18.72 -17.50
C ASN A 150 6.50 17.47 -16.98
N GLU A 151 6.24 17.05 -15.73
CA GLU A 151 6.90 15.89 -15.14
C GLU A 151 6.43 14.59 -15.83
N ILE A 152 5.14 14.46 -16.11
CA ILE A 152 4.58 13.33 -16.86
C ILE A 152 5.17 13.28 -18.28
N ARG A 153 5.23 14.39 -18.98
CA ARG A 153 5.84 14.46 -20.33
C ARG A 153 7.30 14.05 -20.29
N THR A 154 8.01 14.49 -19.27
CA THR A 154 9.42 14.14 -19.07
C THR A 154 9.61 12.65 -18.89
N ILE A 155 8.75 11.99 -18.06
CA ILE A 155 8.76 10.54 -17.88
C ILE A 155 8.46 9.81 -19.19
N ILE A 156 7.40 10.19 -19.91
CA ILE A 156 7.03 9.58 -21.20
C ILE A 156 8.17 9.67 -22.20
N THR A 157 8.81 10.84 -22.30
CA THR A 157 9.94 11.07 -23.23
C THR A 157 11.17 10.26 -22.80
N ALA A 158 11.47 10.16 -21.52
CA ALA A 158 12.58 9.40 -21.01
C ALA A 158 12.40 7.88 -21.26
N VAL A 159 11.23 7.33 -20.98
CA VAL A 159 10.91 5.91 -21.17
C VAL A 159 10.91 5.54 -22.65
N GLY A 160 10.35 6.40 -23.52
CA GLY A 160 10.39 6.27 -24.96
C GLY A 160 9.23 5.52 -25.63
N THR A 161 8.50 4.69 -24.89
CA THR A 161 7.42 3.83 -25.43
C THR A 161 6.15 4.57 -25.87
N GLY A 162 5.97 5.84 -25.45
CA GLY A 162 4.67 6.49 -25.56
C GLY A 162 3.71 6.05 -24.48
N ILE A 163 2.40 6.30 -24.67
CA ILE A 163 1.32 5.94 -23.73
C ILE A 163 0.18 5.26 -24.48
N GLY A 164 -0.58 4.38 -23.78
CA GLY A 164 -1.71 3.65 -24.33
C GLY A 164 -1.54 2.14 -24.20
N THR A 165 -2.34 1.40 -24.96
CA THR A 165 -2.28 -0.06 -25.07
C THR A 165 -2.02 -0.47 -26.51
N SER A 166 -1.29 -1.58 -26.73
CA SER A 166 -0.98 -2.13 -28.07
C SER A 166 -2.23 -2.59 -28.84
N GLY A 167 -3.40 -2.65 -28.20
CA GLY A 167 -4.66 -3.10 -28.82
C GLY A 167 -5.33 -2.08 -29.75
N ASP A 168 -4.88 -0.83 -29.79
CA ASP A 168 -5.41 0.23 -30.69
C ASP A 168 -4.85 0.13 -32.14
N LYS A 169 -4.49 -1.08 -32.57
CA LYS A 169 -3.93 -1.34 -33.92
C LYS A 169 -4.90 -1.16 -35.08
N ASP A 170 -6.18 -0.83 -34.83
CA ASP A 170 -7.19 -0.76 -35.89
C ASP A 170 -7.11 0.52 -36.76
N LYS A 171 -6.05 1.31 -36.67
CA LYS A 171 -5.79 2.36 -37.65
C LYS A 171 -4.29 2.48 -37.91
N GLU A 172 -3.81 1.67 -38.84
CA GLU A 172 -2.61 1.95 -39.62
C GLU A 172 -2.74 3.33 -40.34
N THR A 173 -2.41 4.36 -39.61
CA THR A 173 -1.95 5.61 -40.19
C THR A 173 -0.51 5.75 -39.72
N GLU A 174 0.43 5.58 -40.65
CA GLU A 174 1.85 5.85 -40.47
C GLU A 174 2.04 7.16 -39.69
N GLY A 175 2.62 7.09 -38.48
CA GLY A 175 2.86 8.27 -37.64
C GLY A 175 2.06 8.33 -36.33
N SER A 176 1.28 7.32 -35.98
CA SER A 176 0.48 7.26 -34.77
C SER A 176 1.30 6.88 -33.53
N GLY A 177 1.69 7.83 -32.69
CA GLY A 177 2.45 7.64 -31.43
C GLY A 177 1.66 6.91 -30.33
N GLY A 178 1.14 5.70 -30.61
CA GLY A 178 0.63 4.77 -29.61
C GLY A 178 1.77 4.18 -28.77
N PHE A 179 1.41 3.34 -27.81
CA PHE A 179 2.38 2.59 -27.03
C PHE A 179 3.15 1.60 -27.96
N ASP A 180 4.47 1.68 -27.92
CA ASP A 180 5.36 0.83 -28.71
C ASP A 180 6.51 0.35 -27.83
N LEU A 181 6.45 -0.92 -27.43
CA LEU A 181 7.44 -1.55 -26.56
C LEU A 181 8.82 -1.61 -27.21
N SER A 182 8.90 -1.68 -28.55
CA SER A 182 10.19 -1.74 -29.25
C SER A 182 11.04 -0.48 -29.07
N ARG A 183 10.41 0.61 -28.63
CA ARG A 183 11.06 1.90 -28.35
C ARG A 183 11.44 2.08 -26.89
N LEU A 184 11.26 1.05 -26.06
CA LEU A 184 11.65 1.07 -24.66
C LEU A 184 13.17 1.29 -24.55
N ARG A 185 13.56 2.29 -23.76
CA ARG A 185 14.97 2.67 -23.61
C ARG A 185 15.65 2.04 -22.42
N TYR A 186 14.89 1.61 -21.42
CA TYR A 186 15.39 1.05 -20.17
C TYR A 186 14.58 -0.18 -19.78
N HIS A 187 15.24 -1.30 -19.62
CA HIS A 187 14.58 -2.56 -19.26
C HIS A 187 14.08 -2.58 -17.82
N LYS A 188 14.70 -1.79 -16.94
CA LYS A 188 14.24 -1.58 -15.57
C LYS A 188 13.94 -0.10 -15.33
N ILE A 189 12.75 0.18 -14.86
CA ILE A 189 12.32 1.51 -14.40
C ILE A 189 12.15 1.39 -12.89
N ILE A 190 13.01 2.09 -12.16
CA ILE A 190 13.15 1.95 -10.71
C ILE A 190 12.63 3.23 -10.05
N LEU A 191 11.58 3.11 -9.25
CA LEU A 191 11.02 4.20 -8.48
C LEU A 191 11.81 4.33 -7.17
N MET A 192 12.42 5.48 -6.95
CA MET A 192 13.26 5.76 -5.80
C MET A 192 12.73 7.03 -5.11
N THR A 193 11.92 6.83 -4.08
CA THR A 193 11.25 7.87 -3.30
C THR A 193 11.70 7.83 -1.85
N ASP A 194 11.54 8.94 -1.14
CA ASP A 194 11.84 9.05 0.28
C ASP A 194 11.00 8.07 1.11
N ALA A 195 11.51 7.68 2.28
CA ALA A 195 10.85 6.73 3.18
C ALA A 195 9.83 7.41 4.13
N ASP A 196 9.28 8.53 3.71
CA ASP A 196 8.26 9.30 4.44
C ASP A 196 6.86 9.19 3.80
N VAL A 197 5.91 9.93 4.35
CA VAL A 197 4.51 9.95 3.87
C VAL A 197 4.42 10.56 2.47
N ASP A 198 5.17 11.62 2.19
CA ASP A 198 5.15 12.30 0.89
C ASP A 198 5.78 11.41 -0.19
N GLY A 199 6.90 10.76 0.08
CA GLY A 199 7.52 9.79 -0.82
C GLY A 199 6.62 8.58 -1.10
N SER A 200 5.90 8.08 -0.10
CA SER A 200 4.89 7.02 -0.28
C SER A 200 3.74 7.47 -1.19
N HIS A 201 3.30 8.74 -1.06
CA HIS A 201 2.29 9.31 -1.94
C HIS A 201 2.80 9.48 -3.38
N ILE A 202 4.02 9.99 -3.57
CA ILE A 202 4.66 10.12 -4.90
C ILE A 202 4.80 8.75 -5.56
N ARG A 203 5.23 7.73 -4.83
CA ARG A 203 5.29 6.34 -5.30
C ARG A 203 3.93 5.83 -5.76
N THR A 204 2.88 6.08 -4.98
CA THR A 204 1.50 5.70 -5.35
C THR A 204 1.04 6.41 -6.63
N LEU A 205 1.33 7.70 -6.78
CA LEU A 205 1.00 8.45 -8.00
C LEU A 205 1.76 7.94 -9.23
N LEU A 206 3.04 7.57 -9.08
CA LEU A 206 3.84 6.96 -10.14
C LEU A 206 3.30 5.58 -10.53
N LEU A 207 2.99 4.73 -9.56
CA LEU A 207 2.38 3.41 -9.81
C LEU A 207 1.03 3.55 -10.52
N THR A 208 0.18 4.50 -10.09
CA THR A 208 -1.09 4.82 -10.77
C THR A 208 -0.85 5.25 -12.21
N PHE A 209 0.17 6.09 -12.45
CA PHE A 209 0.53 6.52 -13.80
C PHE A 209 0.96 5.34 -14.69
N PHE A 210 1.88 4.50 -14.24
CA PHE A 210 2.32 3.34 -15.01
C PHE A 210 1.19 2.34 -15.24
N PHE A 211 0.41 2.04 -14.22
CA PHE A 211 -0.72 1.11 -14.33
C PHE A 211 -1.79 1.61 -15.31
N ARG A 212 -2.15 2.91 -15.27
CA ARG A 212 -3.22 3.48 -16.12
C ARG A 212 -2.76 3.87 -17.52
N LYS A 213 -1.51 4.29 -17.69
CA LYS A 213 -1.03 4.87 -18.96
C LYS A 213 0.00 4.03 -19.69
N MET A 214 0.63 3.08 -19.01
CA MET A 214 1.62 2.14 -19.56
C MET A 214 1.45 0.73 -18.96
N PRO A 215 0.25 0.12 -19.01
CA PRO A 215 -0.05 -1.14 -18.32
C PRO A 215 0.83 -2.31 -18.77
N GLU A 216 1.28 -2.31 -20.04
CA GLU A 216 2.15 -3.34 -20.56
C GLU A 216 3.53 -3.36 -19.88
N LEU A 217 4.07 -2.21 -19.45
CA LEU A 217 5.33 -2.17 -18.71
C LEU A 217 5.18 -2.81 -17.32
N VAL A 218 4.01 -2.67 -16.70
CA VAL A 218 3.71 -3.33 -15.42
C VAL A 218 3.53 -4.84 -15.63
N ALA A 219 2.73 -5.24 -16.62
CA ALA A 219 2.46 -6.65 -16.94
C ALA A 219 3.72 -7.42 -17.33
N LEU A 220 4.66 -6.79 -18.03
CA LEU A 220 5.94 -7.38 -18.42
C LEU A 220 7.01 -7.29 -17.32
N GLY A 221 6.71 -6.65 -16.19
CA GLY A 221 7.60 -6.59 -15.04
C GLY A 221 8.82 -5.68 -15.21
N HIS A 222 8.65 -4.57 -15.90
CA HIS A 222 9.70 -3.55 -16.05
C HIS A 222 9.76 -2.54 -14.91
N ILE A 223 8.75 -2.51 -14.02
CA ILE A 223 8.64 -1.54 -12.93
C ILE A 223 9.17 -2.14 -11.63
N TYR A 224 10.03 -1.39 -10.95
CA TYR A 224 10.64 -1.76 -9.68
C TYR A 224 10.54 -0.61 -8.68
N VAL A 225 10.58 -0.94 -7.39
CA VAL A 225 10.66 0.02 -6.28
C VAL A 225 11.96 -0.23 -5.53
N ALA A 226 12.80 0.79 -5.43
CA ALA A 226 14.02 0.74 -4.63
C ALA A 226 13.70 0.69 -3.14
N GLN A 227 14.51 -0.03 -2.38
CA GLN A 227 14.42 -0.15 -0.92
C GLN A 227 15.68 0.46 -0.30
N PRO A 228 15.71 1.78 -0.08
CA PRO A 228 16.83 2.41 0.63
C PRO A 228 16.81 2.01 2.10
N PRO A 229 17.97 1.93 2.79
CA PRO A 229 18.01 1.66 4.21
C PRO A 229 17.44 2.83 5.02
N LEU A 230 16.79 2.50 6.14
CA LEU A 230 16.23 3.51 7.05
C LEU A 230 17.25 4.02 8.07
N PHE A 231 18.24 3.19 8.42
CA PHE A 231 19.22 3.51 9.46
C PHE A 231 20.65 3.18 9.04
N LEU A 232 21.57 3.95 9.55
CA LEU A 232 23.00 3.64 9.59
C LEU A 232 23.43 3.50 11.03
N ILE A 233 24.00 2.35 11.38
CA ILE A 233 24.56 2.06 12.70
C ILE A 233 26.08 2.11 12.60
N LYS A 234 26.71 2.95 13.43
CA LYS A 234 28.16 3.03 13.56
C LYS A 234 28.58 2.70 14.97
N ARG A 235 29.43 1.68 15.13
CA ARG A 235 30.03 1.31 16.41
C ARG A 235 31.50 0.95 16.21
N LYS A 236 32.42 1.76 16.74
CA LYS A 236 33.87 1.59 16.56
C LYS A 236 34.24 1.52 15.06
N LYS A 237 34.61 0.33 14.56
CA LYS A 237 34.91 0.07 13.14
C LYS A 237 33.79 -0.58 12.34
N ARG A 238 32.67 -0.90 12.99
CA ARG A 238 31.49 -1.54 12.33
C ARG A 238 30.58 -0.44 11.84
N GLU A 239 30.28 -0.47 10.54
CA GLU A 239 29.22 0.31 9.91
C GLU A 239 28.25 -0.65 9.27
N GLU A 240 26.96 -0.49 9.54
CA GLU A 240 25.92 -1.37 9.05
C GLU A 240 24.67 -0.57 8.69
N TYR A 241 24.16 -0.82 7.49
CA TYR A 241 22.90 -0.24 7.03
C TYR A 241 21.75 -1.18 7.38
N VAL A 242 20.64 -0.61 7.82
CA VAL A 242 19.49 -1.36 8.34
C VAL A 242 18.21 -0.84 7.67
N ASP A 243 17.42 -1.77 7.13
CA ASP A 243 16.28 -1.46 6.28
C ASP A 243 14.99 -1.22 7.07
N ASP A 244 14.89 -1.74 8.30
CA ASP A 244 13.68 -1.65 9.10
C ASP A 244 13.94 -1.57 10.61
N ASN A 245 12.90 -1.17 11.37
CA ASN A 245 12.96 -1.07 12.82
C ASN A 245 13.14 -2.44 13.52
N GLU A 246 12.62 -3.53 12.94
CA GLU A 246 12.71 -4.86 13.55
C GLU A 246 14.17 -5.35 13.53
N THR A 247 14.87 -5.12 12.44
CA THR A 247 16.30 -5.44 12.29
C THR A 247 17.16 -4.55 13.21
N LEU A 248 16.83 -3.25 13.30
CA LEU A 248 17.50 -2.35 14.26
C LEU A 248 17.35 -2.86 15.69
N ASP A 249 16.15 -3.23 16.09
CA ASP A 249 15.86 -3.76 17.41
C ASP A 249 16.64 -5.04 17.71
N LYS A 250 16.73 -5.97 16.75
CA LYS A 250 17.54 -7.19 16.88
C LYS A 250 19.00 -6.88 17.12
N ILE A 251 19.57 -5.96 16.34
CA ILE A 251 20.98 -5.56 16.50
C ILE A 251 21.21 -4.92 17.87
N LEU A 252 20.32 -4.04 18.33
CA LEU A 252 20.43 -3.41 19.64
C LEU A 252 20.32 -4.42 20.80
N ILE A 253 19.48 -5.43 20.67
CA ILE A 253 19.35 -6.52 21.64
C ILE A 253 20.63 -7.35 21.65
N GLU A 254 21.16 -7.70 20.49
CA GLU A 254 22.42 -8.42 20.37
C GLU A 254 23.56 -7.68 21.07
N LEU A 255 23.73 -6.41 20.74
CA LEU A 255 24.77 -5.55 21.33
C LEU A 255 24.59 -5.39 22.85
N GLY A 256 23.33 -5.18 23.30
CA GLY A 256 23.02 -5.06 24.72
C GLY A 256 23.30 -6.36 25.48
N THR A 257 22.93 -7.50 24.89
CA THR A 257 23.15 -8.83 25.51
C THR A 257 24.64 -9.19 25.64
N GLU A 258 25.52 -8.58 24.84
CA GLU A 258 26.97 -8.74 24.98
C GLU A 258 27.55 -8.05 26.21
N GLU A 259 26.90 -6.99 26.68
CA GLU A 259 27.45 -6.10 27.72
C GLU A 259 26.73 -6.26 29.07
N VAL A 260 25.62 -7.03 29.14
CA VAL A 260 24.83 -7.16 30.37
C VAL A 260 24.64 -8.61 30.81
N SER A 261 24.51 -8.79 32.11
CA SER A 261 23.92 -9.97 32.72
C SER A 261 22.67 -9.60 33.51
N LEU A 262 21.64 -10.46 33.45
CA LEU A 262 20.38 -10.29 34.17
C LEU A 262 20.40 -11.12 35.45
N VAL A 263 20.11 -10.51 36.58
CA VAL A 263 20.00 -11.20 37.87
C VAL A 263 18.60 -10.99 38.42
N ARG A 264 17.92 -12.09 38.78
CA ARG A 264 16.64 -12.04 39.48
C ARG A 264 16.90 -11.84 40.96
N LEU A 265 16.28 -10.86 41.58
CA LEU A 265 16.58 -10.48 42.97
C LEU A 265 15.98 -11.43 44.01
N SER A 266 14.88 -12.12 43.70
CA SER A 266 14.18 -13.01 44.64
C SER A 266 15.01 -14.21 45.08
N ASP A 267 15.80 -14.79 44.18
CA ASP A 267 16.63 -15.98 44.42
C ASP A 267 18.09 -15.80 44.00
N LYS A 268 18.47 -14.60 43.62
CA LYS A 268 19.81 -14.21 43.11
C LYS A 268 20.26 -15.06 41.92
N LYS A 269 19.33 -15.56 41.12
CA LYS A 269 19.63 -16.34 39.94
C LYS A 269 20.12 -15.43 38.82
N ALA A 270 21.33 -15.70 38.34
CA ALA A 270 21.87 -15.05 37.16
C ALA A 270 21.43 -15.80 35.88
N TYR A 271 21.04 -15.08 34.86
CA TYR A 271 20.73 -15.62 33.53
C TYR A 271 21.99 -15.54 32.66
N ASN A 272 22.37 -16.68 32.07
CA ASN A 272 23.45 -16.64 31.07
C ASN A 272 22.98 -15.99 29.77
N LYS A 273 23.93 -15.69 28.86
CA LYS A 273 23.66 -14.98 27.58
C LYS A 273 22.56 -15.65 26.76
N THR A 274 22.59 -16.99 26.64
CA THR A 274 21.59 -17.76 25.89
C THR A 274 20.21 -17.66 26.54
N GLN A 275 20.14 -17.80 27.86
CA GLN A 275 18.88 -17.70 28.59
C GLN A 275 18.28 -16.30 28.54
N LEU A 276 19.14 -15.27 28.62
CA LEU A 276 18.69 -13.88 28.46
C LEU A 276 18.17 -13.64 27.04
N MET A 277 18.88 -14.12 26.03
CA MET A 277 18.42 -13.99 24.63
C MET A 277 17.08 -14.68 24.40
N ASP A 278 16.87 -15.89 24.94
CA ASP A 278 15.60 -16.60 24.85
C ASP A 278 14.43 -15.84 25.53
N VAL A 279 14.73 -15.15 26.64
CA VAL A 279 13.73 -14.29 27.30
C VAL A 279 13.42 -13.09 26.42
N LEU A 280 14.44 -12.42 25.89
CA LEU A 280 14.28 -11.22 25.05
C LEU A 280 13.50 -11.50 23.75
N VAL A 281 13.77 -12.63 23.10
CA VAL A 281 12.99 -13.08 21.93
C VAL A 281 11.52 -13.28 22.30
N SER A 282 11.24 -13.93 23.44
CA SER A 282 9.85 -14.11 23.90
C SER A 282 9.17 -12.79 24.25
N LEU A 283 9.92 -11.83 24.81
CA LEU A 283 9.39 -10.50 25.12
C LEU A 283 9.13 -9.68 23.85
N GLN A 284 9.98 -9.78 22.81
CA GLN A 284 9.71 -9.15 21.51
C GLN A 284 8.45 -9.73 20.86
N GLU A 285 8.28 -11.04 20.90
CA GLU A 285 7.08 -11.70 20.39
C GLU A 285 5.83 -11.22 21.16
N LEU A 286 5.94 -11.13 22.49
CA LEU A 286 4.85 -10.62 23.32
C LEU A 286 4.52 -9.15 23.00
N GLU A 287 5.53 -8.29 22.83
CA GLU A 287 5.36 -6.90 22.42
C GLU A 287 4.65 -6.79 21.05
N LYS A 288 4.99 -7.68 20.11
CA LYS A 288 4.33 -7.75 18.79
C LYS A 288 2.87 -8.17 18.92
N LEU A 289 2.58 -9.20 19.72
CA LEU A 289 1.22 -9.70 19.95
C LEU A 289 0.37 -8.72 20.77
N SER A 290 0.96 -7.98 21.71
CA SER A 290 0.25 -6.98 22.52
C SER A 290 -0.39 -5.87 21.69
N ARG A 291 0.13 -5.62 20.49
CA ARG A 291 -0.43 -4.65 19.54
C ARG A 291 -1.87 -4.98 19.14
N ALA A 292 -2.28 -6.24 19.17
CA ALA A 292 -3.66 -6.63 18.93
C ALA A 292 -4.64 -6.01 19.95
N VAL A 293 -4.20 -5.82 21.19
CA VAL A 293 -4.95 -5.20 22.27
C VAL A 293 -4.82 -3.67 22.22
N THR A 294 -3.57 -3.17 22.17
CA THR A 294 -3.29 -1.73 22.26
C THR A 294 -3.82 -0.93 21.06
N ARG A 295 -3.87 -1.51 19.85
CA ARG A 295 -4.49 -0.87 18.67
C ARG A 295 -5.99 -0.60 18.86
N ARG A 296 -6.68 -1.35 19.72
CA ARG A 296 -8.09 -1.14 20.05
C ARG A 296 -8.28 -0.09 21.15
N GLY A 297 -7.18 0.44 21.70
CA GLY A 297 -7.15 1.48 22.71
C GLY A 297 -7.10 0.95 24.14
N ALA A 298 -7.15 -0.36 24.36
CA ALA A 298 -7.05 -0.97 25.68
C ALA A 298 -5.57 -1.08 26.12
N LYS A 299 -5.31 -0.96 27.42
CA LYS A 299 -3.98 -1.23 27.97
C LYS A 299 -3.75 -2.73 28.04
N PHE A 300 -2.53 -3.13 27.69
CA PHE A 300 -2.18 -4.55 27.67
C PHE A 300 -2.08 -5.13 29.09
N GLU A 301 -1.68 -4.31 30.07
CA GLU A 301 -1.65 -4.65 31.49
C GLU A 301 -3.06 -5.02 31.99
N ASP A 302 -4.06 -4.19 31.71
CA ASP A 302 -5.47 -4.41 32.10
C ASP A 302 -6.01 -5.72 31.46
N TYR A 303 -5.61 -5.99 30.21
CA TYR A 303 -5.96 -7.22 29.52
C TYR A 303 -5.36 -8.47 30.20
N LEU A 304 -4.10 -8.38 30.64
CA LEU A 304 -3.45 -9.47 31.36
C LEU A 304 -4.05 -9.70 32.75
N GLU A 305 -4.49 -8.64 33.45
CA GLU A 305 -5.17 -8.72 34.75
C GLU A 305 -6.56 -9.35 34.63
N ALA A 306 -7.23 -9.17 33.49
CA ALA A 306 -8.56 -9.73 33.23
C ALA A 306 -8.55 -11.25 32.95
N ARG A 307 -7.41 -11.94 33.08
CA ARG A 307 -7.31 -13.38 32.93
C ARG A 307 -8.20 -14.14 33.92
N ASN A 308 -8.62 -15.34 33.53
CA ASN A 308 -9.34 -16.22 34.43
C ASN A 308 -8.41 -16.68 35.57
N PRO A 309 -8.73 -16.38 36.85
CA PRO A 309 -7.85 -16.74 37.97
C PRO A 309 -7.69 -18.24 38.21
N LYS A 310 -8.61 -19.09 37.70
CA LYS A 310 -8.58 -20.54 37.88
C LYS A 310 -7.87 -21.26 36.73
N SER A 311 -8.17 -20.92 35.49
CA SER A 311 -7.60 -21.55 34.29
C SER A 311 -6.35 -20.85 33.76
N GLY A 312 -6.16 -19.58 34.08
CA GLY A 312 -5.09 -18.74 33.53
C GLY A 312 -5.35 -18.30 32.08
N ASP A 313 -6.54 -18.60 31.55
CA ASP A 313 -6.89 -18.24 30.17
C ASP A 313 -7.10 -16.73 30.04
N LEU A 314 -6.73 -16.20 28.90
CA LEU A 314 -6.91 -14.79 28.54
C LEU A 314 -8.27 -14.54 27.87
N PRO A 315 -8.83 -13.35 28.01
CA PRO A 315 -10.05 -12.96 27.31
C PRO A 315 -9.91 -13.08 25.79
N LYS A 316 -10.94 -13.59 25.14
CA LYS A 316 -10.99 -13.70 23.68
C LYS A 316 -11.57 -12.48 23.01
N TYR A 317 -12.29 -11.66 23.76
CA TYR A 317 -12.98 -10.48 23.22
C TYR A 317 -12.70 -9.25 24.06
N ILE A 318 -12.64 -8.08 23.39
CA ILE A 318 -12.60 -6.76 24.01
C ILE A 318 -13.88 -6.01 23.58
N ALA A 319 -14.68 -5.62 24.55
CA ALA A 319 -15.80 -4.74 24.32
C ALA A 319 -15.40 -3.30 24.67
N LYS A 320 -15.37 -2.44 23.64
CA LYS A 320 -15.13 -1.00 23.78
C LYS A 320 -16.48 -0.28 23.94
N VAL A 321 -16.72 0.29 25.11
CA VAL A 321 -17.96 1.00 25.45
C VAL A 321 -17.69 2.48 25.48
N ARG A 322 -18.43 3.24 24.68
CA ARG A 322 -18.35 4.70 24.67
C ARG A 322 -19.59 5.29 25.32
N LYS A 323 -19.39 5.97 26.44
CA LYS A 323 -20.42 6.77 27.16
C LYS A 323 -20.04 8.24 27.04
N GLN A 324 -20.79 8.97 26.23
CA GLN A 324 -20.50 10.39 25.95
C GLN A 324 -19.06 10.61 25.46
N THR A 325 -18.16 11.07 26.35
CA THR A 325 -16.74 11.33 26.07
C THR A 325 -15.79 10.29 26.66
N GLU A 326 -16.29 9.41 27.54
CA GLU A 326 -15.47 8.39 28.19
C GLU A 326 -15.52 7.06 27.44
N GLU A 327 -14.34 6.48 27.20
CA GLU A 327 -14.19 5.14 26.63
C GLU A 327 -13.75 4.18 27.72
N THR A 328 -14.50 3.10 27.91
CA THR A 328 -14.19 2.02 28.84
C THR A 328 -14.07 0.70 28.10
N PHE A 329 -13.26 -0.20 28.63
CA PHE A 329 -13.02 -1.52 28.04
C PHE A 329 -13.50 -2.60 28.99
N GLU A 330 -14.31 -3.54 28.51
CA GLU A 330 -14.67 -4.76 29.21
C GLU A 330 -14.04 -5.95 28.45
N PHE A 331 -13.42 -6.87 29.21
CA PHE A 331 -12.77 -8.04 28.65
C PHE A 331 -13.65 -9.26 28.86
N LEU A 332 -13.94 -10.00 27.79
CA LEU A 332 -14.90 -11.11 27.81
C LEU A 332 -14.17 -12.40 27.43
N MET A 333 -14.41 -13.46 28.18
CA MET A 333 -13.66 -14.72 28.07
C MET A 333 -14.13 -15.58 26.91
N ASP A 334 -15.44 -15.64 26.67
CA ASP A 334 -16.05 -16.53 25.71
C ASP A 334 -17.33 -15.95 25.09
N ASP A 335 -17.88 -16.66 24.08
CA ASP A 335 -19.08 -16.28 23.37
C ASP A 335 -20.31 -16.11 24.28
N LYS A 336 -20.35 -16.83 25.40
CA LYS A 336 -21.45 -16.75 26.37
C LYS A 336 -21.42 -15.43 27.14
N GLU A 337 -20.24 -14.94 27.46
CA GLU A 337 -20.07 -13.61 28.08
C GLU A 337 -20.38 -12.50 27.08
N VAL A 338 -20.02 -12.69 25.81
CA VAL A 338 -20.37 -11.79 24.72
C VAL A 338 -21.90 -11.68 24.57
N ALA A 339 -22.62 -12.83 24.57
CA ALA A 339 -24.08 -12.82 24.51
C ALA A 339 -24.72 -12.07 25.69
N LYS A 340 -24.27 -12.36 26.92
CA LYS A 340 -24.74 -11.66 28.13
C LYS A 340 -24.43 -10.15 28.11
N PHE A 341 -23.27 -9.79 27.58
CA PHE A 341 -22.88 -8.39 27.45
C PHE A 341 -23.77 -7.67 26.42
N ARG A 342 -24.07 -8.30 25.28
CA ARG A 342 -25.01 -7.76 24.27
C ARG A 342 -26.40 -7.55 24.87
N ASP A 343 -26.93 -8.55 25.57
CA ASP A 343 -28.22 -8.44 26.25
C ASP A 343 -28.25 -7.28 27.26
N LYS A 344 -27.19 -7.16 28.07
CA LYS A 344 -27.06 -6.08 29.10
C LYS A 344 -27.00 -4.70 28.47
N MET A 345 -26.38 -4.57 27.30
CA MET A 345 -26.22 -3.29 26.60
C MET A 345 -27.35 -2.99 25.62
N GLY A 346 -28.27 -3.94 25.40
CA GLY A 346 -29.38 -3.81 24.45
C GLY A 346 -28.90 -3.69 22.99
N ILE A 347 -27.79 -4.36 22.67
CA ILE A 347 -27.23 -4.41 21.32
C ILE A 347 -27.85 -5.64 20.63
N GLU A 348 -28.74 -5.40 19.66
CA GLU A 348 -29.27 -6.46 18.81
C GLU A 348 -28.13 -7.04 17.95
N ASP A 349 -28.23 -8.33 17.63
CA ASP A 349 -27.28 -9.04 16.78
C ASP A 349 -27.32 -8.44 15.36
N GLU A 350 -26.63 -7.36 15.15
CA GLU A 350 -26.20 -6.97 13.83
C GLU A 350 -25.06 -7.94 13.47
N GLY A 351 -25.49 -9.10 12.89
CA GLY A 351 -24.54 -10.07 12.36
C GLY A 351 -23.52 -9.37 11.49
N ASP A 352 -22.29 -9.86 11.54
CA ASP A 352 -21.10 -9.32 10.87
C ASP A 352 -21.47 -8.46 9.65
N GLU A 353 -21.18 -7.17 9.72
CA GLU A 353 -21.47 -6.23 8.63
C GLU A 353 -20.79 -6.69 7.34
N ASP A 354 -19.75 -7.52 7.42
CA ASP A 354 -19.05 -8.14 6.29
C ASP A 354 -19.94 -9.08 5.44
N GLU A 355 -20.99 -9.74 6.02
CA GLU A 355 -21.92 -10.57 5.23
C GLU A 355 -23.12 -9.81 4.66
N LYS A 356 -23.46 -8.63 5.15
CA LYS A 356 -24.62 -7.86 4.65
C LYS A 356 -24.32 -7.02 3.42
N GLU A 357 -23.08 -6.62 3.17
CA GLU A 357 -22.73 -5.86 1.95
C GLU A 357 -22.75 -6.70 0.68
N GLU A 358 -22.47 -8.01 0.74
CA GLU A 358 -22.65 -8.90 -0.41
C GLU A 358 -24.12 -9.10 -0.83
N LYS A 359 -25.07 -8.90 0.09
CA LYS A 359 -26.52 -9.05 -0.20
C LYS A 359 -27.21 -7.73 -0.58
N ALA A 360 -26.63 -6.59 -0.24
CA ALA A 360 -27.21 -5.28 -0.56
C ALA A 360 -26.93 -4.80 -1.99
N SER A 361 -25.94 -5.36 -2.68
CA SER A 361 -25.65 -5.05 -4.09
C SER A 361 -26.61 -5.66 -5.10
N LYS A 362 -27.52 -6.56 -4.67
CA LYS A 362 -28.49 -7.27 -5.55
C LYS A 362 -29.94 -6.79 -5.44
N GLY A 363 -30.24 -5.71 -4.71
CA GLY A 363 -31.63 -5.32 -4.49
C GLY A 363 -31.86 -3.82 -4.31
N LYS A 364 -31.46 -2.96 -5.25
CA LYS A 364 -31.93 -1.58 -5.31
C LYS A 364 -32.86 -1.37 -6.51
N GLU A 365 -34.11 -1.84 -6.35
CA GLU A 365 -35.29 -1.20 -6.94
C GLU A 365 -36.38 -1.15 -5.89
N ALA A 366 -36.95 0.06 -5.73
CA ALA A 366 -38.14 0.44 -4.97
C ALA A 366 -38.03 0.59 -3.44
N LYS A 367 -37.87 1.83 -2.96
CA LYS A 367 -38.94 2.57 -2.26
C LYS A 367 -38.41 3.88 -1.69
N GLU A 368 -38.68 4.97 -2.38
CA GLU A 368 -38.91 6.27 -1.75
C GLU A 368 -40.21 6.15 -0.94
N LYS A 369 -40.12 6.34 0.34
CA LYS A 369 -41.11 6.98 1.23
C LYS A 369 -40.82 6.62 2.69
N ASP A 370 -40.49 7.63 3.42
CA ASP A 370 -40.77 7.97 4.81
C ASP A 370 -39.55 8.50 5.55
N GLU A 371 -39.18 9.72 5.18
CA GLU A 371 -38.50 10.62 6.11
C GLU A 371 -39.56 11.18 7.06
N LYS A 372 -39.68 10.58 8.25
CA LYS A 372 -40.11 11.27 9.48
C LYS A 372 -39.81 10.39 10.68
N GLY A 373 -38.90 10.87 11.54
CA GLY A 373 -38.88 10.53 12.95
C GLY A 373 -38.06 9.32 13.36
N LYS A 374 -36.74 9.41 13.34
CA LYS A 374 -35.92 8.80 14.40
C LYS A 374 -34.96 9.86 14.90
N GLU A 375 -35.38 10.60 15.93
CA GLU A 375 -34.45 11.19 16.86
C GLU A 375 -33.65 10.03 17.45
N GLU A 376 -32.40 9.89 17.02
CA GLU A 376 -31.46 8.95 17.64
C GLU A 376 -31.34 9.34 19.11
N ASP A 377 -31.78 8.44 19.98
CA ASP A 377 -31.62 8.54 21.42
C ASP A 377 -30.13 8.60 21.76
N LYS A 378 -29.61 9.83 21.86
CA LYS A 378 -28.18 10.14 22.14
C LYS A 378 -27.72 9.66 23.53
N SER A 379 -28.58 9.02 24.29
CA SER A 379 -28.33 8.56 25.67
C SER A 379 -27.85 7.11 25.77
N ARG A 380 -27.99 6.30 24.70
CA ARG A 380 -27.58 4.89 24.75
C ARG A 380 -26.07 4.76 24.52
N PRO A 381 -25.36 3.99 25.37
CA PRO A 381 -23.94 3.74 25.19
C PRO A 381 -23.74 2.92 23.91
N LYS A 382 -22.84 3.40 23.01
CA LYS A 382 -22.42 2.63 21.84
C LYS A 382 -21.31 1.67 22.28
N ALA A 383 -21.46 0.39 22.02
CA ALA A 383 -20.43 -0.61 22.30
C ALA A 383 -20.02 -1.36 21.01
N ARG A 384 -18.73 -1.60 20.87
CA ARG A 384 -18.16 -2.43 19.80
C ARG A 384 -17.39 -3.59 20.42
N ILE A 385 -17.56 -4.79 19.91
CA ILE A 385 -16.90 -6.00 20.39
C ILE A 385 -15.90 -6.44 19.34
N TYR A 386 -14.67 -6.68 19.77
CA TYR A 386 -13.55 -7.13 18.92
C TYR A 386 -13.06 -8.46 19.41
N GLU A 387 -12.89 -9.42 18.51
CA GLU A 387 -12.23 -10.67 18.79
C GLU A 387 -10.70 -10.51 18.78
N ILE A 388 -10.02 -11.20 19.72
CA ILE A 388 -8.56 -11.23 19.84
C ILE A 388 -8.10 -12.62 19.41
N TYR A 389 -7.83 -12.77 18.13
CA TYR A 389 -7.33 -14.05 17.57
C TYR A 389 -5.97 -14.45 18.17
N GLU A 390 -5.19 -13.47 18.62
CA GLU A 390 -3.87 -13.65 19.21
C GLU A 390 -3.88 -14.15 20.66
N ALA A 391 -5.04 -14.21 21.33
CA ALA A 391 -5.15 -14.59 22.75
C ALA A 391 -4.45 -15.92 23.08
N SER A 392 -4.63 -16.94 22.21
CA SER A 392 -3.97 -18.23 22.37
C SER A 392 -2.44 -18.16 22.23
N SER A 393 -1.94 -17.34 21.30
CA SER A 393 -0.51 -17.15 21.08
C SER A 393 0.11 -16.37 22.23
N ILE A 394 -0.56 -15.32 22.72
CA ILE A 394 -0.14 -14.57 23.92
C ILE A 394 -0.04 -15.51 25.12
N SER A 395 -1.04 -16.34 25.36
CA SER A 395 -1.03 -17.31 26.47
C SER A 395 0.15 -18.28 26.40
N LYS A 396 0.48 -18.79 25.20
CA LYS A 396 1.64 -19.69 25.00
C LYS A 396 2.97 -19.00 25.30
N VAL A 397 3.14 -17.74 24.83
CA VAL A 397 4.37 -16.98 25.09
C VAL A 397 4.52 -16.69 26.58
N LEU A 398 3.44 -16.32 27.27
CA LEU A 398 3.44 -16.07 28.71
C LEU A 398 3.75 -17.33 29.52
N GLN A 399 3.20 -18.49 29.14
CA GLN A 399 3.55 -19.76 29.75
C GLN A 399 5.04 -20.11 29.54
N GLY A 400 5.56 -19.82 28.35
CA GLY A 400 6.99 -19.97 28.04
C GLY A 400 7.87 -19.08 28.92
N LEU A 401 7.50 -17.83 29.12
CA LEU A 401 8.16 -16.88 30.02
C LEU A 401 8.08 -17.34 31.47
N GLY A 402 6.93 -17.85 31.92
CA GLY A 402 6.75 -18.41 33.26
C GLY A 402 7.74 -19.57 33.56
N LYS A 403 7.95 -20.48 32.60
CA LYS A 403 8.94 -21.57 32.73
C LYS A 403 10.38 -21.04 32.85
N LYS A 404 10.66 -19.87 32.30
CA LYS A 404 11.96 -19.19 32.39
C LYS A 404 12.10 -18.36 33.68
N GLY A 405 11.07 -18.36 34.54
CA GLY A 405 11.04 -17.65 35.83
C GLY A 405 10.55 -16.21 35.75
N MET A 406 9.91 -15.85 34.66
CA MET A 406 9.25 -14.56 34.46
C MET A 406 7.75 -14.70 34.75
N ALA A 407 7.34 -14.41 35.98
CA ALA A 407 5.94 -14.55 36.39
C ALA A 407 5.08 -13.46 35.72
N MET A 408 3.89 -13.82 35.24
CA MET A 408 2.98 -12.92 34.56
C MET A 408 2.58 -11.70 35.44
N ASP A 409 2.44 -11.93 36.74
CA ASP A 409 2.10 -10.88 37.72
C ASP A 409 3.16 -9.76 37.82
N HIS A 410 4.35 -10.04 37.27
CA HIS A 410 5.45 -9.10 37.21
C HIS A 410 5.54 -8.35 35.86
N TYR A 411 4.51 -8.46 35.00
CA TYR A 411 4.49 -7.73 33.74
C TYR A 411 4.32 -6.23 33.96
N SER A 412 3.43 -5.86 34.88
CA SER A 412 3.25 -4.48 35.35
C SER A 412 4.36 -4.10 36.34
N ALA A 413 4.74 -2.81 36.36
CA ALA A 413 5.77 -2.31 37.25
C ALA A 413 5.38 -2.50 38.72
N GLN A 414 6.35 -3.00 39.52
CA GLN A 414 6.19 -3.23 40.95
C GLN A 414 6.88 -2.12 41.76
N ASP A 415 6.50 -1.97 43.03
CA ASP A 415 7.12 -0.98 43.95
C ASP A 415 8.60 -1.26 44.25
N LYS A 416 9.00 -2.53 44.13
CA LYS A 416 10.38 -2.97 44.38
C LYS A 416 10.96 -3.57 43.10
N PRO A 417 12.27 -3.37 42.86
CA PRO A 417 12.91 -3.97 41.70
C PRO A 417 12.85 -5.49 41.76
N LEU A 418 12.49 -6.11 40.65
CA LEU A 418 12.39 -7.56 40.50
C LEU A 418 13.69 -8.18 39.98
N PHE A 419 14.37 -7.44 39.12
CA PHE A 419 15.60 -7.84 38.48
C PHE A 419 16.62 -6.70 38.54
N GLU A 420 17.89 -7.03 38.36
CA GLU A 420 18.98 -6.11 38.08
C GLU A 420 19.65 -6.45 36.76
N LEU A 421 19.81 -5.49 35.88
CA LEU A 421 20.75 -5.58 34.77
C LEU A 421 22.12 -5.08 35.26
N ILE A 422 23.11 -5.96 35.17
CA ILE A 422 24.48 -5.68 35.56
C ILE A 422 25.28 -5.45 34.28
N GLU A 423 25.77 -4.23 34.07
CA GLU A 423 26.56 -3.82 32.91
C GLU A 423 28.05 -3.76 33.27
N GLY A 424 28.86 -4.40 32.42
CA GLY A 424 30.33 -4.39 32.51
C GLY A 424 30.90 -5.51 33.36
N GLU A 425 32.10 -5.96 32.97
CA GLU A 425 32.95 -6.91 33.71
C GLU A 425 34.06 -6.13 34.43
N GLY A 426 34.00 -6.07 35.76
CA GLY A 426 35.07 -5.40 36.54
C GLY A 426 34.66 -5.05 37.96
N ASP A 427 35.54 -4.36 38.68
CA ASP A 427 35.39 -4.03 40.11
C ASP A 427 34.24 -3.05 40.42
N LYS A 428 33.64 -2.41 39.43
CA LYS A 428 32.51 -1.48 39.61
C LYS A 428 31.47 -1.66 38.49
N PRO A 429 30.72 -2.76 38.46
CA PRO A 429 29.65 -2.94 37.49
C PRO A 429 28.51 -1.92 37.75
N THR A 430 27.95 -1.37 36.69
CA THR A 430 26.75 -0.52 36.79
C THR A 430 25.53 -1.41 36.96
N LYS A 431 24.75 -1.19 38.04
CA LYS A 431 23.52 -1.91 38.32
C LYS A 431 22.32 -1.08 37.95
N ILE A 432 21.47 -1.60 37.08
CA ILE A 432 20.25 -0.96 36.63
C ILE A 432 19.07 -1.73 37.21
N PRO A 433 18.27 -1.15 38.12
CA PRO A 433 17.09 -1.83 38.68
C PRO A 433 15.99 -1.92 37.64
N ILE A 434 15.31 -3.06 37.59
CA ILE A 434 14.19 -3.38 36.68
C ILE A 434 12.98 -3.73 37.51
N PHE A 435 11.88 -3.02 37.29
CA PHE A 435 10.66 -3.11 38.09
C PHE A 435 9.56 -3.95 37.42
N SER A 436 9.70 -4.26 36.13
CA SER A 436 8.76 -5.12 35.40
C SER A 436 9.49 -6.01 34.38
N ILE A 437 8.82 -7.07 33.94
CA ILE A 437 9.36 -7.95 32.90
C ILE A 437 9.46 -7.20 31.56
N ALA A 438 8.51 -6.31 31.26
CA ALA A 438 8.52 -5.50 30.06
C ALA A 438 9.75 -4.57 30.00
N GLU A 439 10.20 -4.03 31.13
CA GLU A 439 11.39 -3.16 31.23
C GLU A 439 12.70 -3.89 30.91
N ILE A 440 12.77 -5.21 31.02
CA ILE A 440 14.00 -5.97 30.68
C ILE A 440 14.38 -5.71 29.22
N LEU A 441 13.40 -5.81 28.30
CA LEU A 441 13.64 -5.58 26.87
C LEU A 441 14.14 -4.15 26.59
N THR A 442 13.47 -3.16 27.17
CA THR A 442 13.83 -1.75 27.03
C THR A 442 15.19 -1.46 27.67
N GLY A 443 15.47 -2.03 28.84
CA GLY A 443 16.76 -1.89 29.54
C GLY A 443 17.92 -2.42 28.71
N VAL A 444 17.80 -3.63 28.15
CA VAL A 444 18.84 -4.24 27.30
C VAL A 444 19.02 -3.43 26.01
N LYS A 445 17.94 -2.99 25.34
CA LYS A 445 18.02 -2.11 24.15
C LYS A 445 18.73 -0.80 24.47
N ASN A 446 18.48 -0.20 25.64
CA ASN A 446 19.12 1.05 26.06
C ASN A 446 20.62 0.88 26.31
N VAL A 447 21.04 -0.24 26.88
CA VAL A 447 22.48 -0.56 27.01
C VAL A 447 23.08 -0.79 25.63
N GLY A 448 22.41 -1.55 24.76
CA GLY A 448 22.85 -1.78 23.38
C GLY A 448 23.01 -0.49 22.54
N LYS A 449 22.30 0.58 22.89
CA LYS A 449 22.45 1.90 22.26
C LYS A 449 23.71 2.64 22.72
N ARG A 450 24.31 2.27 23.85
CA ARG A 450 25.49 2.98 24.39
C ARG A 450 26.69 2.77 23.49
N GLY A 451 27.37 3.87 23.18
CA GLY A 451 28.51 3.84 22.25
C GLY A 451 28.19 3.50 20.81
N VAL A 452 26.90 3.49 20.44
CA VAL A 452 26.41 3.31 19.08
C VAL A 452 25.87 4.63 18.56
N GLN A 453 26.37 5.06 17.40
CA GLN A 453 25.79 6.18 16.67
C GLN A 453 24.75 5.63 15.70
N ILE A 454 23.48 6.01 15.88
CA ILE A 454 22.39 5.63 15.02
C ILE A 454 21.95 6.86 14.23
N THR A 455 22.13 6.83 12.92
CA THR A 455 21.62 7.87 12.01
C THR A 455 20.37 7.33 11.32
N ARG A 456 19.26 8.03 11.43
CA ARG A 456 18.03 7.70 10.70
C ARG A 456 17.97 8.58 9.46
N PHE A 457 17.88 7.96 8.29
CA PHE A 457 17.63 8.65 7.04
C PHE A 457 16.12 8.93 6.88
N LYS A 458 15.74 10.19 6.84
CA LYS A 458 14.35 10.61 6.59
C LYS A 458 14.08 10.68 5.09
N GLY A 459 15.09 11.06 4.32
CA GLY A 459 15.02 11.16 2.88
C GLY A 459 16.35 10.79 2.20
N LEU A 460 16.26 10.41 0.94
CA LEU A 460 17.39 10.05 0.08
C LEU A 460 18.41 11.17 -0.10
N GLY A 461 17.97 12.42 0.05
CA GLY A 461 18.82 13.61 -0.04
C GLY A 461 19.78 13.78 1.13
N GLU A 462 19.59 13.04 2.23
CA GLU A 462 20.50 13.02 3.40
C GLU A 462 21.68 12.06 3.20
N MET A 463 21.58 11.14 2.23
CA MET A 463 22.65 10.21 1.90
C MET A 463 23.66 10.84 0.95
N ASP A 464 24.93 10.60 1.20
CA ASP A 464 25.94 10.99 0.21
C ASP A 464 25.92 10.08 -1.02
N ALA A 465 26.60 10.49 -2.09
CA ALA A 465 26.59 9.79 -3.36
C ALA A 465 27.13 8.34 -3.28
N LYS A 466 28.10 8.09 -2.40
CA LYS A 466 28.69 6.75 -2.20
C LYS A 466 27.77 5.87 -1.38
N GLU A 467 27.18 6.42 -0.33
CA GLU A 467 26.19 5.72 0.50
C GLU A 467 25.00 5.30 -0.33
N LEU A 468 24.40 6.23 -1.08
CA LEU A 468 23.25 5.96 -1.94
C LEU A 468 23.58 4.90 -3.02
N PHE A 469 24.76 4.97 -3.63
CA PHE A 469 25.19 3.95 -4.58
C PHE A 469 25.32 2.59 -3.92
N SER A 470 26.14 2.49 -2.87
CA SER A 470 26.48 1.19 -2.26
C SER A 470 25.33 0.47 -1.60
N THR A 471 24.24 1.20 -1.21
CA THR A 471 23.09 0.62 -0.53
C THR A 471 21.91 0.39 -1.46
N THR A 472 21.67 1.34 -2.40
CA THR A 472 20.39 1.40 -3.13
C THR A 472 20.55 1.24 -4.64
N MET A 473 21.73 1.52 -5.20
CA MET A 473 21.93 1.54 -6.65
C MET A 473 22.89 0.45 -7.15
N ASP A 474 23.79 -0.05 -6.33
CA ASP A 474 24.74 -1.10 -6.68
C ASP A 474 24.00 -2.40 -7.01
N PRO A 475 24.05 -2.91 -8.26
CA PRO A 475 23.34 -4.12 -8.67
C PRO A 475 23.61 -5.36 -7.82
N GLU A 476 24.79 -5.44 -7.16
CA GLU A 476 25.18 -6.58 -6.34
C GLU A 476 24.62 -6.53 -4.91
N LYS A 477 24.27 -5.34 -4.41
CA LYS A 477 23.90 -5.14 -2.99
C LYS A 477 22.48 -4.63 -2.79
N ARG A 478 21.98 -3.88 -3.76
CA ARG A 478 20.66 -3.23 -3.66
C ARG A 478 19.52 -4.22 -3.53
N GLN A 479 18.49 -3.80 -2.82
CA GLN A 479 17.21 -4.50 -2.77
C GLN A 479 16.18 -3.78 -3.63
N LEU A 480 15.55 -4.52 -4.54
CA LEU A 480 14.49 -4.01 -5.41
C LEU A 480 13.24 -4.87 -5.25
N LEU A 481 12.11 -4.23 -5.01
CA LEU A 481 10.81 -4.88 -5.13
C LEU A 481 10.35 -4.79 -6.58
N LYS A 482 10.16 -5.93 -7.23
CA LYS A 482 9.53 -6.01 -8.54
C LYS A 482 8.03 -5.78 -8.39
N VAL A 483 7.47 -4.89 -9.19
CA VAL A 483 6.02 -4.68 -9.24
C VAL A 483 5.44 -5.76 -10.15
N ASP A 484 4.62 -6.64 -9.58
CA ASP A 484 3.97 -7.72 -10.30
C ASP A 484 2.45 -7.54 -10.28
N LEU A 485 1.79 -7.87 -11.38
CA LEU A 485 0.35 -7.75 -11.55
C LEU A 485 -0.29 -9.14 -11.52
N VAL A 486 -0.58 -9.62 -10.30
CA VAL A 486 -1.17 -10.95 -10.09
C VAL A 486 -2.64 -10.98 -10.49
N ASP A 487 -3.40 -9.93 -10.15
CA ASP A 487 -4.84 -9.79 -10.45
C ASP A 487 -5.12 -8.36 -10.93
N ALA A 488 -5.33 -8.23 -12.24
CA ALA A 488 -5.57 -6.95 -12.88
C ALA A 488 -6.92 -6.33 -12.47
N ALA A 489 -7.95 -7.15 -12.24
CA ALA A 489 -9.28 -6.66 -11.86
C ALA A 489 -9.26 -6.10 -10.44
N LYS A 490 -8.65 -6.80 -9.51
CA LYS A 490 -8.48 -6.34 -8.13
C LYS A 490 -7.59 -5.10 -8.03
N ALA A 491 -6.52 -5.03 -8.82
CA ALA A 491 -5.68 -3.85 -8.90
C ALA A 491 -6.46 -2.64 -9.44
N ASP A 492 -7.28 -2.83 -10.48
CA ASP A 492 -8.15 -1.79 -11.04
C ASP A 492 -9.12 -1.24 -9.98
N GLU A 493 -9.78 -2.12 -9.23
CA GLU A 493 -10.69 -1.76 -8.14
C GLU A 493 -9.97 -0.95 -7.05
N ILE A 494 -8.80 -1.39 -6.59
CA ILE A 494 -8.02 -0.69 -5.57
C ILE A 494 -7.59 0.70 -6.06
N PHE A 495 -7.07 0.83 -7.28
CA PHE A 495 -6.69 2.13 -7.82
C PHE A 495 -7.89 3.05 -7.99
N THR A 496 -9.04 2.53 -8.45
CA THR A 496 -10.29 3.31 -8.57
C THR A 496 -10.78 3.77 -7.19
N THR A 497 -10.78 2.91 -6.19
CA THR A 497 -11.20 3.23 -4.82
C THR A 497 -10.30 4.27 -4.18
N LEU A 498 -8.98 4.07 -4.22
CA LEU A 498 -8.04 4.93 -3.50
C LEU A 498 -7.74 6.24 -4.25
N MET A 499 -7.66 6.20 -5.56
CA MET A 499 -7.20 7.31 -6.39
C MET A 499 -8.33 7.98 -7.20
N GLY A 500 -9.53 7.38 -7.26
CA GLY A 500 -10.69 7.88 -7.99
C GLY A 500 -11.35 9.10 -7.37
N ASP A 501 -12.41 9.63 -8.01
CA ASP A 501 -13.12 10.83 -7.58
C ASP A 501 -14.09 10.57 -6.43
N GLU A 502 -14.63 9.37 -6.31
CA GLU A 502 -15.59 9.00 -5.28
C GLU A 502 -14.92 8.96 -3.91
N VAL A 503 -15.55 9.67 -2.95
CA VAL A 503 -15.01 9.81 -1.59
C VAL A 503 -15.47 8.67 -0.69
N GLU A 504 -16.74 8.26 -0.83
CA GLU A 504 -17.36 7.28 0.06
C GLU A 504 -16.68 5.91 0.03
N PRO A 505 -16.42 5.27 -1.13
CA PRO A 505 -15.69 4.00 -1.17
C PRO A 505 -14.30 4.08 -0.54
N ARG A 506 -13.61 5.22 -0.71
CA ARG A 506 -12.29 5.46 -0.10
C ARG A 506 -12.39 5.59 1.41
N ARG A 507 -13.43 6.28 1.93
CA ARG A 507 -13.66 6.44 3.36
C ARG A 507 -13.89 5.07 4.01
N ILE A 508 -14.78 4.26 3.42
CA ILE A 508 -15.06 2.91 3.88
C ILE A 508 -13.78 2.07 3.90
N PHE A 509 -13.02 2.06 2.81
CA PHE A 509 -11.74 1.34 2.73
C PHE A 509 -10.76 1.75 3.84
N ILE A 510 -10.64 3.06 4.13
CA ILE A 510 -9.76 3.57 5.19
C ILE A 510 -10.27 3.12 6.57
N GLU A 511 -11.58 3.18 6.83
CA GLU A 511 -12.19 2.76 8.09
C GLU A 511 -11.98 1.26 8.34
N GLU A 512 -12.22 0.41 7.34
CA GLU A 512 -12.02 -1.04 7.41
C GLU A 512 -10.55 -1.42 7.63
N ASN A 513 -9.63 -0.72 6.97
CA ASN A 513 -8.20 -1.00 7.02
C ASN A 513 -7.43 -0.18 8.07
N ALA A 514 -8.09 0.66 8.87
CA ALA A 514 -7.45 1.54 9.83
C ALA A 514 -6.56 0.79 10.85
N LEU A 515 -6.96 -0.41 11.24
CA LEU A 515 -6.19 -1.25 12.17
C LEU A 515 -4.95 -1.89 11.53
N ASN A 516 -4.88 -1.95 10.20
CA ASN A 516 -3.78 -2.55 9.45
C ASN A 516 -2.66 -1.56 9.12
N VAL A 517 -2.88 -0.28 9.41
CA VAL A 517 -1.89 0.79 9.14
C VAL A 517 -0.65 0.58 10.00
N ARG A 518 0.54 0.55 9.37
CA ARG A 518 1.81 0.27 10.05
C ARG A 518 2.62 1.53 10.35
N ASN A 519 2.52 2.56 9.52
CA ASN A 519 3.34 3.77 9.61
C ASN A 519 2.42 4.99 9.57
N LEU A 520 1.73 5.25 10.67
CA LEU A 520 1.06 6.53 10.87
C LEU A 520 2.10 7.54 11.31
N ASP A 521 2.23 8.63 10.58
CA ASP A 521 3.00 9.80 10.97
C ASP A 521 2.07 10.70 11.79
N ILE A 522 2.07 10.47 13.12
CA ILE A 522 1.26 11.23 14.09
C ILE A 522 2.19 12.10 14.92
#